data_b7276962f4f149f23d4372793b9225e4
#
_entry.id   b7276962f4f149f23d4372793b9225e4
#
_cell.length_a   1.000
_cell.length_b   1.000
_cell.length_c   1.000
_cell.angle_alpha   90.00
_cell.angle_beta   90.00
_cell.angle_gamma   90.00
#
_symmetry.space_group_name_H-M   'P 1'
#
loop_
_entity.id
_entity.type
_entity.pdbx_description
1 polymer ?
#
loop_
_entity_poly.entity_id
_entity_poly.type
_entity_poly.pdbx_seq_one_letter_code
_entity_poly.pdbx_strand_id
1 'polypeptide(L)'
;VRITIWVRPGSARPGVGGEHAGSLIVRVSAKAVDGKATEAALAAVAKAFGVRRSAVTLASGAASRTKIVDVASADRSILAELLARQDHTGRQPGQG
;
A
#
# COMPACT_ATOMS: atom_id res chain seq x y z
N VAL A 1 2.22 -13.53 3.99
CA VAL A 1 1.26 -12.70 4.73
C VAL A 1 0.27 -12.10 3.77
N ARG A 2 -0.99 -12.29 4.05
CA ARG A 2 -2.06 -11.71 3.23
C ARG A 2 -2.56 -10.45 3.90
N ILE A 3 -2.60 -9.34 3.13
CA ILE A 3 -2.98 -8.05 3.68
C ILE A 3 -4.00 -7.38 2.75
N THR A 4 -4.80 -6.50 3.34
CA THR A 4 -5.72 -5.68 2.57
C THR A 4 -5.09 -4.30 2.41
N ILE A 5 -5.06 -3.81 1.18
CA ILE A 5 -4.55 -2.47 0.89
C ILE A 5 -5.63 -1.62 0.25
N TRP A 6 -5.52 -0.32 0.43
CA TRP A 6 -6.42 0.65 -0.17
C TRP A 6 -5.57 1.57 -1.05
N VAL A 7 -5.78 1.49 -2.35
CA VAL A 7 -4.94 2.16 -3.35
C VAL A 7 -5.51 3.54 -3.67
N ARG A 8 -4.66 4.56 -3.60
CA ARG A 8 -5.02 5.92 -3.98
C ARG A 8 -4.20 6.30 -5.20
N PRO A 9 -4.77 6.15 -6.40
CA PRO A 9 -4.05 6.47 -7.63
C PRO A 9 -3.98 7.98 -7.86
N GLY A 10 -3.10 8.39 -8.75
CA GLY A 10 -2.95 9.79 -9.10
C GLY A 10 -2.50 10.67 -7.95
N SER A 11 -1.76 10.11 -7.01
CA SER A 11 -1.33 10.84 -5.83
C SER A 11 -0.10 11.68 -6.12
N ALA A 12 -0.07 12.90 -5.61
CA ALA A 12 1.10 13.76 -5.73
C ALA A 12 2.22 13.31 -4.79
N ARG A 13 1.88 12.53 -3.78
CA ARG A 13 2.86 12.06 -2.80
C ARG A 13 2.76 10.55 -2.63
N PRO A 14 3.35 9.79 -3.54
CA PRO A 14 3.30 8.34 -3.45
C PRO A 14 4.00 7.84 -2.21
N GLY A 15 3.52 6.74 -1.67
CA GLY A 15 4.09 6.13 -0.49
C GLY A 15 3.15 5.14 0.14
N VAL A 16 3.67 4.36 1.07
CA VAL A 16 2.91 3.35 1.79
C VAL A 16 2.90 3.72 3.25
N GLY A 17 1.74 3.75 3.85
CA GLY A 17 1.62 4.03 5.28
C GLY A 17 0.27 4.60 5.63
N GLY A 18 -0.16 4.33 6.86
CA GLY A 18 -1.44 4.77 7.37
C GLY A 18 -2.51 3.72 7.17
N GLU A 19 -3.67 3.97 7.76
CA GLU A 19 -4.77 3.03 7.74
C GLU A 19 -6.04 3.72 7.27
N HIS A 20 -6.82 3.02 6.44
CA HIS A 20 -8.12 3.47 6.00
C HIS A 20 -9.08 2.29 6.15
N ALA A 21 -10.01 2.40 7.09
CA ALA A 21 -11.00 1.35 7.35
C ALA A 21 -10.34 -0.02 7.52
N GLY A 22 -9.23 -0.07 8.22
CA GLY A 22 -8.51 -1.32 8.47
C GLY A 22 -7.55 -1.73 7.37
N SER A 23 -7.52 -1.01 6.26
CA SER A 23 -6.64 -1.34 5.13
C SER A 23 -5.40 -0.46 5.14
N LEU A 24 -4.29 -1.00 4.69
CA LEU A 24 -3.04 -0.25 4.56
C LEU A 24 -3.16 0.69 3.36
N ILE A 25 -2.89 1.97 3.58
CA ILE A 25 -2.96 2.95 2.50
C ILE A 25 -1.73 2.85 1.61
N VAL A 26 -1.95 2.72 0.31
CA VAL A 26 -0.89 2.69 -0.69
C VAL A 26 -1.19 3.78 -1.72
N ARG A 27 -0.41 4.86 -1.68
CA ARG A 27 -0.57 5.96 -2.61
C ARG A 27 0.41 5.78 -3.76
N VAL A 28 -0.09 5.89 -4.98
CA VAL A 28 0.74 5.76 -6.17
C VAL A 28 0.47 6.94 -7.09
N SER A 29 1.49 7.38 -7.83
CA SER A 29 1.31 8.47 -8.78
C SER A 29 0.64 7.99 -10.07
N ALA A 30 0.74 6.71 -10.38
CA ALA A 30 0.12 6.14 -11.58
C ALA A 30 -1.39 6.29 -11.50
N LYS A 31 -2.01 6.53 -12.65
CA LYS A 31 -3.46 6.65 -12.74
C LYS A 31 -4.10 5.28 -12.82
N ALA A 32 -5.39 5.21 -12.46
CA ALA A 32 -6.14 3.96 -12.48
C ALA A 32 -6.56 3.61 -13.91
N VAL A 33 -5.58 3.39 -14.77
CA VAL A 33 -5.78 3.15 -16.19
C VAL A 33 -4.93 1.93 -16.58
N ASP A 34 -5.53 0.98 -17.27
CA ASP A 34 -4.83 -0.19 -17.83
C ASP A 34 -3.98 -0.94 -16.81
N GLY A 35 -4.47 -1.01 -15.59
CA GLY A 35 -3.76 -1.74 -14.54
C GLY A 35 -2.51 -1.07 -14.02
N LYS A 36 -2.21 0.16 -14.45
CA LYS A 36 -0.98 0.83 -14.05
C LYS A 36 -0.92 1.13 -12.56
N ALA A 37 -2.05 1.59 -11.99
CA ALA A 37 -2.09 1.87 -10.57
C ALA A 37 -1.95 0.59 -9.74
N THR A 38 -2.53 -0.51 -10.21
CA THR A 38 -2.41 -1.78 -9.53
C THR A 38 -0.95 -2.25 -9.52
N GLU A 39 -0.30 -2.21 -10.68
CA GLU A 39 1.09 -2.63 -10.76
C GLU A 39 1.99 -1.74 -9.89
N ALA A 40 1.75 -0.43 -9.92
CA ALA A 40 2.50 0.49 -9.09
C ALA A 40 2.27 0.20 -7.60
N ALA A 41 1.04 -0.14 -7.23
CA ALA A 41 0.73 -0.46 -5.84
C ALA A 41 1.45 -1.72 -5.37
N LEU A 42 1.49 -2.76 -6.21
CA LEU A 42 2.19 -3.99 -5.86
C LEU A 42 3.68 -3.74 -5.71
N ALA A 43 4.26 -2.92 -6.58
CA ALA A 43 5.67 -2.57 -6.49
C ALA A 43 5.96 -1.76 -5.22
N ALA A 44 5.05 -0.84 -4.87
CA ALA A 44 5.20 -0.03 -3.66
C ALA A 44 5.13 -0.91 -2.40
N VAL A 45 4.23 -1.89 -2.38
CA VAL A 45 4.12 -2.81 -1.26
C VAL A 45 5.41 -3.62 -1.12
N ALA A 46 5.95 -4.11 -2.23
CA ALA A 46 7.20 -4.87 -2.19
C ALA A 46 8.32 -4.03 -1.58
N LYS A 47 8.42 -2.79 -2.01
CA LYS A 47 9.45 -1.89 -1.51
C LYS A 47 9.27 -1.62 -0.02
N ALA A 48 8.04 -1.39 0.40
CA ALA A 48 7.75 -1.09 1.80
C ALA A 48 8.06 -2.25 2.73
N PHE A 49 7.86 -3.48 2.24
CA PHE A 49 8.15 -4.68 3.03
C PHE A 49 9.58 -5.18 2.84
N GLY A 50 10.35 -4.53 1.97
CA GLY A 50 11.74 -4.93 1.75
C GLY A 50 11.87 -6.26 1.03
N VAL A 51 10.90 -6.61 0.18
CA VAL A 51 10.93 -7.86 -0.58
C VAL A 51 10.94 -7.53 -2.07
N ARG A 52 11.27 -8.53 -2.89
CA ARG A 52 11.24 -8.33 -4.34
C ARG A 52 9.81 -8.24 -4.85
N ARG A 53 9.65 -7.60 -6.00
CA ARG A 53 8.31 -7.42 -6.59
C ARG A 53 7.60 -8.76 -6.79
N SER A 54 8.33 -9.79 -7.20
CA SER A 54 7.73 -11.09 -7.46
C SER A 54 7.20 -11.78 -6.19
N ALA A 55 7.58 -11.30 -5.01
CA ALA A 55 7.06 -11.83 -3.76
C ALA A 55 5.67 -11.28 -3.43
N VAL A 56 5.18 -10.30 -4.17
CA VAL A 56 3.88 -9.68 -3.93
C VAL A 56 2.93 -10.11 -5.04
N THR A 57 1.83 -10.74 -4.66
CA THR A 57 0.84 -11.26 -5.61
C THR A 57 -0.53 -10.69 -5.28
N LEU A 58 -1.23 -10.24 -6.31
CA LEU A 58 -2.60 -9.77 -6.14
C LEU A 58 -3.51 -10.98 -5.98
N ALA A 59 -4.21 -11.05 -4.85
CA ALA A 59 -5.14 -12.14 -4.58
C ALA A 59 -6.56 -11.80 -5.00
N SER A 60 -6.95 -10.52 -4.88
CA SER A 60 -8.32 -10.12 -5.15
C SER A 60 -8.40 -8.60 -5.36
N GLY A 61 -9.44 -8.15 -6.03
CA GLY A 61 -9.73 -6.73 -6.14
C GLY A 61 -9.01 -6.02 -7.28
N ALA A 62 -8.76 -6.71 -8.40
CA ALA A 62 -8.04 -6.13 -9.52
C ALA A 62 -8.66 -4.80 -10.00
N ALA A 63 -9.98 -4.72 -10.00
CA ALA A 63 -10.68 -3.54 -10.48
C ALA A 63 -11.18 -2.63 -9.36
N SER A 64 -10.75 -2.88 -8.13
CA SER A 64 -11.21 -2.15 -6.96
C SER A 64 -10.06 -1.38 -6.34
N ARG A 65 -10.38 -0.29 -5.64
CA ARG A 65 -9.38 0.41 -4.85
C ARG A 65 -8.95 -0.39 -3.63
N THR A 66 -9.84 -1.22 -3.10
CA THR A 66 -9.50 -2.12 -2.01
C THR A 66 -9.05 -3.44 -2.61
N LYS A 67 -7.82 -3.83 -2.31
CA LYS A 67 -7.22 -5.02 -2.89
C LYS A 67 -6.68 -5.91 -1.79
N ILE A 68 -6.70 -7.21 -2.02
CA ILE A 68 -6.06 -8.17 -1.14
C ILE A 68 -4.81 -8.67 -1.85
N VAL A 69 -3.67 -8.54 -1.18
CA VAL A 69 -2.39 -8.98 -1.73
C VAL A 69 -1.73 -9.95 -0.79
N ASP A 70 -0.94 -10.83 -1.36
CA ASP A 70 -0.17 -11.82 -0.61
C ASP A 70 1.30 -11.46 -0.73
N VAL A 71 1.96 -11.28 0.41
CA VAL A 71 3.36 -10.89 0.43
C VAL A 71 4.17 -12.05 1.02
N ALA A 72 4.92 -12.72 0.16
CA ALA A 72 5.74 -13.84 0.59
C ALA A 72 6.92 -13.35 1.42
N SER A 73 7.26 -14.09 2.45
CA SER A 73 8.40 -13.77 3.31
C SER A 73 8.31 -12.43 4.02
N ALA A 74 7.10 -11.92 4.19
CA ALA A 74 6.92 -10.62 4.85
C ALA A 74 6.96 -10.78 6.36
N ASP A 75 7.46 -9.73 7.01
CA ASP A 75 7.48 -9.65 8.45
C ASP A 75 6.23 -8.88 8.91
N ARG A 76 5.42 -9.50 9.77
CA ARG A 76 4.20 -8.86 10.25
C ARG A 76 4.46 -7.61 11.07
N SER A 77 5.64 -7.49 11.68
CA SER A 77 5.97 -6.29 12.43
C SER A 77 6.09 -5.08 11.50
N ILE A 78 6.51 -5.31 10.27
CA ILE A 78 6.57 -4.24 9.27
C ILE A 78 5.16 -3.75 8.94
N LEU A 79 4.21 -4.68 8.79
CA LEU A 79 2.83 -4.29 8.54
C LEU A 79 2.28 -3.43 9.67
N ALA A 80 2.54 -3.82 10.91
CA ALA A 80 2.08 -3.05 12.07
C ALA A 80 2.68 -1.64 12.06
N GLU A 81 3.95 -1.52 11.72
CA GLU A 81 4.60 -0.21 11.62
C GLU A 81 3.99 0.63 10.52
N LEU A 82 3.72 0.03 9.36
CA LEU A 82 3.16 0.77 8.24
C LEU A 82 1.75 1.26 8.55
N LEU A 83 0.95 0.43 9.19
CA LEU A 83 -0.41 0.82 9.56
C LEU A 83 -0.41 1.95 10.60
N ALA A 84 0.59 1.97 11.45
CA ALA A 84 0.69 2.98 12.50
C ALA A 84 1.17 4.33 11.98
N ARG A 85 1.70 4.41 10.75
CA ARG A 85 2.15 5.67 10.19
C ARG A 85 0.97 6.58 9.93
N GLN A 86 1.21 7.88 10.10
CA GLN A 86 0.17 8.85 9.78
C GLN A 86 0.15 9.10 8.29
N ASP A 87 -1.06 9.27 7.78
CA ASP A 87 -1.21 9.69 6.40
C ASP A 87 -0.68 11.12 6.29
N HIS A 88 0.07 11.37 5.25
CA HIS A 88 0.69 12.67 5.07
C HIS A 88 -0.28 13.79 4.76
N THR A 89 -1.52 13.48 4.59
CA THR A 89 -2.49 14.55 4.47
C THR A 89 -2.68 15.23 5.81
N GLY A 90 -2.26 14.66 6.81
CA GLY A 90 -2.42 15.17 8.09
C GLY A 90 -1.32 16.07 8.46
N ARG A 91 -1.11 16.39 9.15
CA ARG A 91 -0.30 17.08 9.70
C ARG A 91 0.56 16.46 10.52
N GLN A 92 1.19 16.86 10.95
CA GLN A 92 2.10 16.41 11.62
C GLN A 92 2.05 16.33 12.93
N PRO A 93 2.40 15.63 13.46
CA PRO A 93 2.22 15.39 14.74
C PRO A 93 2.87 16.28 15.67
N GLY A 94 2.75 16.45 16.03
CA GLY A 94 3.16 17.12 16.70
C GLY A 94 3.74 17.22 17.23
N GLN A 95 3.51 17.13 16.87
CA GLN A 95 3.58 17.40 16.96
C GLN A 95 3.59 17.30 17.40
N GLY A 96 3.57 17.12 17.58
CA GLY A 96 3.51 17.04 17.73
C GLY A 96 3.42 16.95 17.63
#